data_87c2c77b4e15061d160af29369c4638c
#
_entry.id   87c2c77b4e15061d160af29369c4638c
#
_cell.length_a   1.000
_cell.length_b   1.000
_cell.length_c   1.000
_cell.angle_alpha   90.00
_cell.angle_beta   90.00
_cell.angle_gamma   90.00
#
_symmetry.space_group_name_H-M   'P 1'
#
loop_
_entity.id
_entity.type
_entity.pdbx_description
1 polymer ?
#
loop_
_entity_poly.entity_id
_entity_poly.type
_entity_poly.pdbx_seq_one_letter_code
_entity_poly.pdbx_strand_id
1 'polypeptide(L)'
;MFANPEELLRYLKNEDVKFVDVRFCDLPGVMQHFNMPVESVDDDLLTEGLAFDGSSIRGFQAIHESDMLLLPDVATAFIDPFRAQKTLALNFFIHDPFTREAYSRDPRNVAKKAEAYLAASGIADTAYFGAEAEFYIFDSIRHETSAHQSYYYIDSVEGAWNSGREEPGGNRGYKTPYKGGYFPVPPVDHYADLRDSIVRRLVDSGFTVERSHHEVGTAGQSEINYRFSTLLHAADQLQLFKYIVKNETWAHGKTATFMPKPLFGDNGSGMHTHQSLWLNGEPLFYDETGYAGLSDMARWYIGGLLHHAPSLLAFTNPTINSYRRLVPGFEAPVNLVYSQRNRSACTRIPVTGSNPKAKRVEFRVPDPSANVYLAFSAMMMAGLDGIKSKIEPPAPIDKDLYDLPPEEWGDVKQVPGSLSAVLDSLEADHDYLLDGGVFTPDLISTWIDWKRANEVDPVRLRPTPHEFAMYFDC
;
A
#
# COMPACT_ATOMS: atom_id res chain seq x y z
N MET A 1 3.70 -22.93 -4.80
CA MET A 1 2.51 -22.85 -3.95
C MET A 1 2.00 -24.24 -3.69
N PHE A 2 1.63 -24.54 -2.46
CA PHE A 2 1.21 -25.86 -2.03
C PHE A 2 -0.29 -25.86 -1.73
N ALA A 3 -0.98 -26.93 -2.08
CA ALA A 3 -2.42 -27.03 -1.84
C ALA A 3 -2.76 -27.44 -0.40
N ASN A 4 -1.82 -28.08 0.29
CA ASN A 4 -2.01 -28.59 1.65
C ASN A 4 -0.68 -28.78 2.39
N PRO A 5 -0.71 -28.97 3.73
CA PRO A 5 0.48 -29.21 4.54
C PRO A 5 1.34 -30.40 4.10
N GLU A 6 0.72 -31.51 3.66
CA GLU A 6 1.47 -32.71 3.22
C GLU A 6 2.38 -32.41 2.01
N GLU A 7 1.91 -31.62 1.06
CA GLU A 7 2.70 -31.19 -0.10
C GLU A 7 3.90 -30.34 0.33
N LEU A 8 3.67 -29.41 1.27
CA LEU A 8 4.73 -28.58 1.82
C LEU A 8 5.78 -29.43 2.52
N LEU A 9 5.39 -30.34 3.43
CA LEU A 9 6.33 -31.20 4.15
C LEU A 9 7.13 -32.11 3.21
N ARG A 10 6.50 -32.64 2.17
CA ARG A 10 7.19 -33.41 1.13
C ARG A 10 8.22 -32.56 0.40
N TYR A 11 7.88 -31.32 0.07
CA TYR A 11 8.81 -30.37 -0.57
C TYR A 11 10.00 -30.06 0.34
N LEU A 12 9.75 -29.74 1.61
CA LEU A 12 10.80 -29.43 2.60
C LEU A 12 11.82 -30.58 2.72
N LYS A 13 11.35 -31.84 2.68
CA LYS A 13 12.19 -33.04 2.74
C LYS A 13 13.01 -33.28 1.48
N ASN A 14 12.46 -32.98 0.30
CA ASN A 14 13.06 -33.34 -0.99
C ASN A 14 13.99 -32.28 -1.54
N GLU A 15 13.80 -31.01 -1.17
CA GLU A 15 14.39 -29.84 -1.84
C GLU A 15 15.53 -29.17 -1.07
N ASP A 16 16.13 -29.86 -0.10
CA ASP A 16 17.25 -29.37 0.71
C ASP A 16 17.01 -27.97 1.33
N VAL A 17 15.78 -27.69 1.74
CA VAL A 17 15.44 -26.49 2.50
C VAL A 17 16.08 -26.58 3.88
N LYS A 18 16.70 -25.48 4.34
CA LYS A 18 17.37 -25.41 5.66
C LYS A 18 16.54 -24.72 6.72
N PHE A 19 15.75 -23.73 6.32
CA PHE A 19 14.96 -22.92 7.24
C PHE A 19 13.57 -22.68 6.70
N VAL A 20 12.60 -22.56 7.61
CA VAL A 20 11.27 -22.04 7.35
C VAL A 20 11.16 -20.66 8.02
N ASP A 21 10.84 -19.65 7.24
CA ASP A 21 10.67 -18.26 7.67
C ASP A 21 9.18 -17.98 7.91
N VAL A 22 8.80 -17.86 9.17
CA VAL A 22 7.44 -17.57 9.63
C VAL A 22 7.20 -16.06 9.46
N ARG A 23 6.23 -15.66 8.66
CA ARG A 23 5.93 -14.24 8.39
C ARG A 23 4.49 -13.89 8.78
N PHE A 24 4.33 -12.72 9.39
CA PHE A 24 3.04 -12.14 9.72
C PHE A 24 3.14 -10.61 9.71
N CYS A 25 1.99 -9.92 9.67
CA CYS A 25 1.95 -8.47 9.56
C CYS A 25 1.53 -7.84 10.90
N ASP A 26 2.24 -6.79 11.34
CA ASP A 26 1.80 -6.00 12.49
C ASP A 26 0.68 -5.01 12.12
N LEU A 27 0.06 -4.38 13.11
CA LEU A 27 -1.05 -3.45 12.87
C LEU A 27 -0.66 -2.27 11.96
N PRO A 28 0.50 -1.60 12.13
CA PRO A 28 0.94 -0.55 11.19
C PRO A 28 1.23 -1.02 9.76
N GLY A 29 1.36 -2.31 9.49
CA GLY A 29 1.55 -2.84 8.13
C GLY A 29 2.98 -3.28 7.81
N VAL A 30 3.82 -3.48 8.83
CA VAL A 30 5.19 -3.99 8.63
C VAL A 30 5.22 -5.49 8.87
N MET A 31 5.87 -6.22 7.94
CA MET A 31 6.06 -7.66 8.08
C MET A 31 7.06 -7.94 9.20
N GLN A 32 6.67 -8.84 10.09
CA GLN A 32 7.46 -9.42 11.16
C GLN A 32 7.84 -10.85 10.80
N HIS A 33 8.95 -11.35 11.34
CA HIS A 33 9.35 -12.72 11.07
C HIS A 33 10.22 -13.32 12.17
N PHE A 34 10.29 -14.65 12.16
CA PHE A 34 11.35 -15.42 12.78
C PHE A 34 11.58 -16.72 12.00
N ASN A 35 12.78 -17.29 12.11
CA ASN A 35 13.18 -18.50 11.40
C ASN A 35 13.12 -19.71 12.32
N MET A 36 12.79 -20.85 11.71
CA MET A 36 12.90 -22.17 12.31
C MET A 36 13.81 -23.07 11.46
N PRO A 37 14.68 -23.90 12.05
CA PRO A 37 15.33 -24.95 11.29
C PRO A 37 14.28 -25.93 10.77
N VAL A 38 14.48 -26.45 9.55
CA VAL A 38 13.49 -27.29 8.87
C VAL A 38 13.14 -28.57 9.67
N GLU A 39 14.08 -29.05 10.48
CA GLU A 39 13.91 -30.21 11.34
C GLU A 39 12.87 -30.00 12.46
N SER A 40 12.54 -28.75 12.77
CA SER A 40 11.53 -28.38 13.76
C SER A 40 10.14 -28.18 13.14
N VAL A 41 9.98 -28.40 11.83
CA VAL A 41 8.71 -28.23 11.12
C VAL A 41 8.11 -29.60 10.84
N ASP A 42 7.01 -29.88 11.49
CA ASP A 42 6.27 -31.14 11.39
C ASP A 42 4.79 -30.93 11.05
N ASP A 43 4.01 -31.98 11.02
CA ASP A 43 2.59 -31.92 10.73
C ASP A 43 1.80 -31.22 11.85
N ASP A 44 2.19 -31.42 13.10
CA ASP A 44 1.55 -30.80 14.26
C ASP A 44 1.70 -29.26 14.19
N LEU A 45 2.88 -28.75 13.85
CA LEU A 45 3.08 -27.31 13.66
C LEU A 45 2.20 -26.75 12.54
N LEU A 46 2.05 -27.46 11.44
CA LEU A 46 1.28 -27.00 10.30
C LEU A 46 -0.25 -27.09 10.51
N THR A 47 -0.70 -27.93 11.43
CA THR A 47 -2.13 -28.16 11.73
C THR A 47 -2.58 -27.48 13.03
N GLU A 48 -1.76 -27.59 14.09
CA GLU A 48 -2.09 -26.99 15.40
C GLU A 48 -1.60 -25.55 15.54
N GLY A 49 -0.58 -25.18 14.77
CA GLY A 49 -0.02 -23.84 14.77
C GLY A 49 1.15 -23.67 15.73
N LEU A 50 1.63 -22.44 15.83
CA LEU A 50 2.82 -22.05 16.56
C LEU A 50 2.52 -20.92 17.54
N ALA A 51 2.78 -21.15 18.84
CA ALA A 51 2.62 -20.11 19.85
C ALA A 51 3.73 -19.04 19.75
N PHE A 52 3.39 -17.79 19.98
CA PHE A 52 4.34 -16.68 20.03
C PHE A 52 3.87 -15.57 20.97
N ASP A 53 4.79 -14.69 21.38
CA ASP A 53 4.50 -13.51 22.21
C ASP A 53 4.00 -12.34 21.33
N GLY A 54 2.69 -12.09 21.37
CA GLY A 54 2.05 -10.97 20.67
C GLY A 54 2.22 -9.62 21.36
N SER A 55 2.63 -9.57 22.64
CA SER A 55 2.79 -8.31 23.38
C SER A 55 3.95 -7.46 22.88
N SER A 56 4.92 -8.07 22.23
CA SER A 56 6.04 -7.39 21.58
C SER A 56 5.73 -6.85 20.18
N ILE A 57 4.53 -7.10 19.67
CA ILE A 57 4.11 -6.71 18.32
C ILE A 57 3.28 -5.42 18.38
N ARG A 58 3.62 -4.47 17.53
CA ARG A 58 2.99 -3.15 17.52
C ARG A 58 1.49 -3.23 17.25
N GLY A 59 0.70 -2.67 18.17
CA GLY A 59 -0.75 -2.60 18.08
C GLY A 59 -1.49 -3.88 18.43
N PHE A 60 -0.78 -4.92 18.94
CA PHE A 60 -1.40 -6.17 19.38
C PHE A 60 -1.74 -6.16 20.87
N GLN A 61 -1.50 -7.25 21.57
CA GLN A 61 -1.94 -7.45 22.95
C GLN A 61 -1.08 -6.74 24.00
N ALA A 62 -1.64 -6.63 25.20
CA ALA A 62 -0.89 -6.22 26.37
C ALA A 62 -0.10 -7.40 26.96
N ILE A 63 0.91 -7.10 27.78
CA ILE A 63 1.84 -8.11 28.32
C ILE A 63 1.16 -9.23 29.16
N HIS A 64 -0.01 -8.96 29.72
CA HIS A 64 -0.77 -9.92 30.51
C HIS A 64 -1.67 -10.86 29.67
N GLU A 65 -1.74 -10.63 28.37
CA GLU A 65 -2.46 -11.44 27.38
C GLU A 65 -1.55 -11.75 26.17
N SER A 66 -0.27 -12.02 26.44
CA SER A 66 0.76 -12.06 25.41
C SER A 66 0.70 -13.25 24.47
N ASP A 67 0.20 -14.39 24.93
CA ASP A 67 0.23 -15.63 24.15
C ASP A 67 -0.76 -15.59 23.00
N MET A 68 -0.26 -15.82 21.80
CA MET A 68 -1.03 -15.85 20.56
C MET A 68 -0.63 -17.07 19.72
N LEU A 69 -1.47 -17.43 18.75
CA LEU A 69 -1.28 -18.60 17.90
C LEU A 69 -1.11 -18.16 16.43
N LEU A 70 -0.08 -18.66 15.76
CA LEU A 70 0.17 -18.51 14.33
C LEU A 70 -0.29 -19.77 13.59
N LEU A 71 -1.21 -19.61 12.62
CA LEU A 71 -1.64 -20.68 11.72
C LEU A 71 -1.11 -20.43 10.31
N PRO A 72 -0.40 -21.37 9.68
CA PRO A 72 0.24 -21.16 8.39
C PRO A 72 -0.76 -21.11 7.24
N ASP A 73 -0.45 -20.30 6.25
CA ASP A 73 -1.08 -20.32 4.93
C ASP A 73 -0.10 -20.89 3.91
N VAL A 74 -0.12 -22.19 3.71
CA VAL A 74 0.83 -22.91 2.86
C VAL A 74 0.75 -22.50 1.38
N ALA A 75 -0.37 -21.90 0.96
CA ALA A 75 -0.52 -21.39 -0.40
C ALA A 75 0.36 -20.17 -0.67
N THR A 76 0.84 -19.47 0.36
CA THR A 76 1.70 -18.28 0.23
C THR A 76 3.19 -18.61 0.20
N ALA A 77 3.55 -19.88 0.33
CA ALA A 77 4.94 -20.30 0.43
C ALA A 77 5.77 -19.97 -0.83
N PHE A 78 6.98 -19.46 -0.63
CA PHE A 78 7.95 -19.19 -1.68
C PHE A 78 9.38 -19.42 -1.17
N ILE A 79 10.33 -19.65 -2.07
CA ILE A 79 11.76 -19.69 -1.71
C ILE A 79 12.29 -18.25 -1.71
N ASP A 80 12.85 -17.83 -0.57
CA ASP A 80 13.41 -16.50 -0.40
C ASP A 80 14.73 -16.35 -1.20
N PRO A 81 14.76 -15.46 -2.21
CA PRO A 81 15.93 -15.33 -3.09
C PRO A 81 17.11 -14.57 -2.46
N PHE A 82 16.93 -14.01 -1.26
CA PHE A 82 17.95 -13.15 -0.60
C PHE A 82 18.66 -13.84 0.57
N ARG A 83 18.26 -15.06 0.91
CA ARG A 83 18.86 -15.79 2.03
C ARG A 83 20.03 -16.64 1.56
N ALA A 84 21.15 -16.57 2.32
CA ALA A 84 22.35 -17.36 2.02
C ALA A 84 22.10 -18.88 2.12
N GLN A 85 21.24 -19.29 3.04
CA GLN A 85 20.76 -20.66 3.15
C GLN A 85 19.38 -20.77 2.52
N LYS A 86 19.09 -21.89 1.83
CA LYS A 86 17.79 -22.11 1.18
C LYS A 86 16.69 -22.06 2.26
N THR A 87 15.87 -21.00 2.19
CA THR A 87 14.82 -20.68 3.16
C THR A 87 13.49 -20.64 2.43
N LEU A 88 12.51 -21.36 2.95
CA LEU A 88 11.13 -21.26 2.51
C LEU A 88 10.39 -20.29 3.44
N ALA A 89 9.84 -19.23 2.89
CA ALA A 89 9.02 -18.26 3.62
C ALA A 89 7.54 -18.46 3.31
N LEU A 90 6.67 -18.26 4.31
CA LEU A 90 5.22 -18.27 4.13
C LEU A 90 4.55 -17.36 5.17
N ASN A 91 3.33 -16.88 4.82
CA ASN A 91 2.53 -16.04 5.70
C ASN A 91 1.69 -16.86 6.66
N PHE A 92 1.47 -16.29 7.83
CA PHE A 92 0.64 -16.87 8.88
C PHE A 92 -0.52 -15.94 9.21
N PHE A 93 -1.62 -16.54 9.65
CA PHE A 93 -2.74 -15.87 10.30
C PHE A 93 -2.56 -15.92 11.81
N ILE A 94 -3.03 -14.89 12.50
CA ILE A 94 -2.94 -14.81 13.95
C ILE A 94 -4.30 -15.15 14.55
N HIS A 95 -4.30 -16.02 15.55
CA HIS A 95 -5.48 -16.54 16.23
C HIS A 95 -5.33 -16.46 17.75
N ASP A 96 -6.46 -16.44 18.43
CA ASP A 96 -6.51 -16.65 19.88
C ASP A 96 -6.09 -18.08 20.20
N PRO A 97 -5.18 -18.31 21.17
CA PRO A 97 -4.66 -19.63 21.47
C PRO A 97 -5.67 -20.56 22.16
N PHE A 98 -6.70 -20.01 22.80
CA PHE A 98 -7.70 -20.77 23.55
C PHE A 98 -8.95 -21.07 22.72
N THR A 99 -9.49 -20.05 22.07
CA THR A 99 -10.72 -20.18 21.25
C THR A 99 -10.42 -20.61 19.83
N ARG A 100 -9.21 -20.41 19.36
CA ARG A 100 -8.75 -20.55 17.95
C ARG A 100 -9.49 -19.64 16.97
N GLU A 101 -10.20 -18.64 17.47
CA GLU A 101 -10.83 -17.62 16.63
C GLU A 101 -9.79 -16.68 16.04
N ALA A 102 -10.12 -16.14 14.87
CA ALA A 102 -9.25 -15.17 14.19
C ALA A 102 -9.05 -13.92 15.06
N TYR A 103 -7.79 -13.54 15.28
CA TYR A 103 -7.48 -12.34 16.05
C TYR A 103 -7.97 -11.07 15.33
N SER A 104 -8.71 -10.23 16.05
CA SER A 104 -9.41 -9.08 15.49
C SER A 104 -8.49 -8.02 14.88
N ARG A 105 -7.26 -7.89 15.40
CA ARG A 105 -6.26 -6.92 14.97
C ARG A 105 -5.23 -7.47 13.99
N ASP A 106 -5.34 -8.74 13.58
CA ASP A 106 -4.53 -9.27 12.50
C ASP A 106 -5.00 -8.71 11.16
N PRO A 107 -4.20 -7.87 10.49
CA PRO A 107 -4.61 -7.24 9.24
C PRO A 107 -4.93 -8.25 8.13
N ARG A 108 -4.21 -9.38 8.11
CA ARG A 108 -4.41 -10.43 7.11
C ARG A 108 -5.75 -11.17 7.33
N ASN A 109 -6.15 -11.36 8.59
CA ASN A 109 -7.48 -11.88 8.91
C ASN A 109 -8.60 -10.92 8.52
N VAL A 110 -8.39 -9.59 8.63
CA VAL A 110 -9.34 -8.58 8.14
C VAL A 110 -9.57 -8.76 6.64
N ALA A 111 -8.49 -8.89 5.85
CA ALA A 111 -8.61 -9.10 4.40
C ALA A 111 -9.34 -10.40 4.05
N LYS A 112 -9.06 -11.49 4.77
CA LYS A 112 -9.78 -12.77 4.60
C LYS A 112 -11.27 -12.64 4.94
N LYS A 113 -11.61 -11.94 6.01
CA LYS A 113 -13.01 -11.67 6.39
C LYS A 113 -13.71 -10.79 5.36
N ALA A 114 -13.00 -9.82 4.79
CA ALA A 114 -13.53 -8.95 3.74
C ALA A 114 -13.95 -9.75 2.49
N GLU A 115 -13.10 -10.68 1.99
CA GLU A 115 -13.45 -11.55 0.88
C GLU A 115 -14.66 -12.47 1.23
N ALA A 116 -14.67 -13.03 2.43
CA ALA A 116 -15.79 -13.87 2.87
C ALA A 116 -17.11 -13.09 2.97
N TYR A 117 -17.04 -11.85 3.47
CA TYR A 117 -18.20 -10.96 3.53
C TYR A 117 -18.72 -10.58 2.14
N LEU A 118 -17.83 -10.27 1.18
CA LEU A 118 -18.22 -10.02 -0.20
C LEU A 118 -19.01 -11.19 -0.77
N ALA A 119 -18.50 -12.41 -0.64
CA ALA A 119 -19.15 -13.61 -1.13
C ALA A 119 -20.51 -13.86 -0.46
N ALA A 120 -20.62 -13.57 0.85
CA ALA A 120 -21.86 -13.72 1.60
C ALA A 120 -22.90 -12.62 1.31
N SER A 121 -22.47 -11.46 0.80
CA SER A 121 -23.34 -10.30 0.53
C SER A 121 -24.32 -10.53 -0.61
N GLY A 122 -24.04 -11.47 -1.50
CA GLY A 122 -24.81 -11.71 -2.74
C GLY A 122 -24.61 -10.63 -3.82
N ILE A 123 -23.75 -9.64 -3.59
CA ILE A 123 -23.43 -8.59 -4.57
C ILE A 123 -22.39 -9.12 -5.57
N ALA A 124 -21.32 -9.73 -5.07
CA ALA A 124 -20.23 -10.28 -5.86
C ALA A 124 -19.58 -11.44 -5.10
N ASP A 125 -18.82 -12.27 -5.79
CA ASP A 125 -18.04 -13.36 -5.17
C ASP A 125 -16.53 -13.10 -5.23
N THR A 126 -16.10 -12.18 -6.08
CA THR A 126 -14.68 -11.89 -6.29
C THR A 126 -14.46 -10.39 -6.43
N ALA A 127 -13.49 -9.85 -5.68
CA ALA A 127 -12.96 -8.51 -5.85
C ALA A 127 -11.51 -8.59 -6.33
N TYR A 128 -11.22 -7.96 -7.47
CA TYR A 128 -9.85 -7.83 -7.97
C TYR A 128 -9.25 -6.48 -7.59
N PHE A 129 -8.00 -6.54 -7.14
CA PHE A 129 -7.19 -5.40 -6.78
C PHE A 129 -5.86 -5.41 -7.52
N GLY A 130 -5.45 -4.25 -8.04
CA GLY A 130 -4.15 -4.04 -8.67
C GLY A 130 -3.58 -2.72 -8.20
N ALA A 131 -2.44 -2.75 -7.53
CA ALA A 131 -1.79 -1.57 -6.99
C ALA A 131 -0.59 -1.16 -7.85
N GLU A 132 -0.48 0.14 -8.13
CA GLU A 132 0.66 0.80 -8.77
C GLU A 132 1.45 1.52 -7.66
N ALA A 133 2.32 0.78 -6.95
CA ALA A 133 3.08 1.33 -5.83
C ALA A 133 4.39 1.95 -6.30
N GLU A 134 4.47 3.27 -6.25
CA GLU A 134 5.66 4.04 -6.55
C GLU A 134 6.66 4.02 -5.38
N PHE A 135 7.93 4.16 -5.68
CA PHE A 135 9.00 4.20 -4.68
C PHE A 135 10.20 5.00 -5.17
N TYR A 136 11.05 5.45 -4.25
CA TYR A 136 12.31 6.10 -4.57
C TYR A 136 13.50 5.19 -4.27
N ILE A 137 14.53 5.26 -5.12
CA ILE A 137 15.83 4.63 -4.92
C ILE A 137 16.85 5.71 -4.63
N PHE A 138 17.55 5.63 -3.49
CA PHE A 138 18.59 6.56 -3.09
C PHE A 138 19.94 5.86 -2.95
N ASP A 139 21.04 6.60 -3.17
CA ASP A 139 22.38 6.12 -2.88
C ASP A 139 22.64 6.06 -1.37
N SER A 140 22.15 7.06 -0.63
CA SER A 140 22.22 7.06 0.83
C SER A 140 21.16 7.95 1.46
N ILE A 141 20.82 7.63 2.71
CA ILE A 141 20.02 8.47 3.58
C ILE A 141 20.62 8.52 4.98
N ARG A 142 20.67 9.71 5.55
CA ARG A 142 21.03 9.94 6.95
C ARG A 142 19.98 10.84 7.58
N HIS A 143 19.57 10.55 8.78
CA HIS A 143 18.66 11.39 9.54
C HIS A 143 18.99 11.29 11.02
N GLU A 144 18.71 12.38 11.72
CA GLU A 144 18.83 12.44 13.17
C GLU A 144 17.72 13.31 13.73
N THR A 145 17.21 12.93 14.89
CA THR A 145 16.22 13.70 15.64
C THR A 145 16.57 13.59 17.14
N SER A 146 17.09 14.66 17.69
CA SER A 146 17.41 14.81 19.11
C SER A 146 16.80 16.11 19.64
N ALA A 147 17.02 16.41 20.94
CA ALA A 147 16.47 17.61 21.55
C ALA A 147 17.04 18.93 20.97
N HIS A 148 18.25 18.90 20.41
CA HIS A 148 18.97 20.09 19.94
C HIS A 148 19.34 20.02 18.46
N GLN A 149 19.04 18.91 17.77
CA GLN A 149 19.42 18.68 16.38
C GLN A 149 18.36 17.86 15.67
N SER A 150 17.99 18.30 14.48
CA SER A 150 17.09 17.55 13.59
C SER A 150 17.48 17.82 12.16
N TYR A 151 17.71 16.76 11.39
CA TYR A 151 17.97 16.84 9.96
C TYR A 151 17.66 15.52 9.25
N TYR A 152 17.49 15.59 7.95
CA TYR A 152 17.67 14.46 7.04
C TYR A 152 18.57 14.89 5.89
N TYR A 153 19.33 13.94 5.35
CA TYR A 153 20.19 14.14 4.21
C TYR A 153 20.01 12.95 3.26
N ILE A 154 19.61 13.26 2.04
CA ILE A 154 19.37 12.27 0.97
C ILE A 154 20.38 12.51 -0.12
N ASP A 155 21.02 11.45 -0.61
CA ASP A 155 21.92 11.48 -1.77
C ASP A 155 21.45 10.53 -2.86
N SER A 156 21.62 10.97 -4.12
CA SER A 156 21.33 10.19 -5.31
C SER A 156 22.21 10.66 -6.48
N VAL A 157 22.75 9.70 -7.22
CA VAL A 157 23.49 9.99 -8.44
C VAL A 157 22.65 10.72 -9.48
N GLU A 158 21.33 10.51 -9.48
CA GLU A 158 20.39 11.20 -10.37
C GLU A 158 19.90 12.54 -9.83
N GLY A 159 20.16 12.84 -8.55
CA GLY A 159 19.59 14.01 -7.87
C GLY A 159 19.94 15.31 -8.59
N ALA A 160 18.92 16.13 -8.92
CA ALA A 160 19.07 17.44 -9.55
C ALA A 160 20.01 18.35 -8.76
N TRP A 161 20.03 18.23 -7.42
CA TRP A 161 20.92 19.00 -6.54
C TRP A 161 22.39 18.64 -6.65
N ASN A 162 22.74 17.55 -7.35
CA ASN A 162 24.10 17.07 -7.56
C ASN A 162 24.70 17.50 -8.90
N SER A 163 24.06 18.41 -9.64
CA SER A 163 24.56 18.88 -10.94
C SER A 163 25.95 19.54 -10.89
N GLY A 164 26.29 20.21 -9.77
CA GLY A 164 27.59 20.83 -9.54
C GLY A 164 28.53 20.03 -8.65
N ARG A 165 28.19 18.80 -8.25
CA ARG A 165 28.99 17.99 -7.34
C ARG A 165 30.22 17.38 -8.04
N GLU A 166 31.35 17.35 -7.34
CA GLU A 166 32.47 16.49 -7.74
C GLU A 166 32.15 15.03 -7.44
N GLU A 167 32.37 14.16 -8.41
CA GLU A 167 32.10 12.73 -8.31
C GLU A 167 33.34 11.90 -8.66
N PRO A 168 33.54 10.72 -8.04
CA PRO A 168 34.60 9.80 -8.43
C PRO A 168 34.48 9.44 -9.94
N GLY A 169 35.55 9.67 -10.71
CA GLY A 169 35.54 9.49 -12.16
C GLY A 169 34.93 10.67 -12.94
N GLY A 170 34.60 11.78 -12.27
CA GLY A 170 34.05 13.01 -12.85
C GLY A 170 32.52 12.99 -12.96
N ASN A 171 31.89 14.13 -12.70
CA ASN A 171 30.46 14.32 -12.90
C ASN A 171 30.15 14.35 -14.40
N ARG A 172 29.29 13.44 -14.85
CA ARG A 172 28.95 13.30 -16.29
C ARG A 172 27.71 14.09 -16.70
N GLY A 173 27.07 14.83 -15.74
CA GLY A 173 26.01 15.79 -16.02
C GLY A 173 24.61 15.24 -16.21
N TYR A 174 24.43 13.93 -16.30
CA TYR A 174 23.09 13.32 -16.44
C TYR A 174 22.37 13.30 -15.10
N LYS A 175 21.71 14.41 -14.76
CA LYS A 175 20.90 14.58 -13.56
C LYS A 175 19.45 14.80 -13.95
N THR A 176 18.54 14.09 -13.29
CA THR A 176 17.11 14.19 -13.56
C THR A 176 16.56 15.50 -12.99
N PRO A 177 15.93 16.38 -13.78
CA PRO A 177 15.31 17.58 -13.25
C PRO A 177 14.19 17.27 -12.27
N TYR A 178 13.92 18.21 -11.35
CA TYR A 178 12.71 18.14 -10.53
C TYR A 178 11.48 18.05 -11.43
N LYS A 179 10.57 17.11 -11.13
CA LYS A 179 9.36 16.82 -11.92
C LYS A 179 9.61 16.49 -13.40
N GLY A 180 10.84 16.12 -13.76
CA GLY A 180 11.26 15.86 -15.14
C GLY A 180 11.73 14.43 -15.42
N GLY A 181 11.43 13.48 -14.52
CA GLY A 181 11.93 12.11 -14.58
C GLY A 181 11.06 11.11 -15.33
N TYR A 182 9.95 11.51 -15.96
CA TYR A 182 9.04 10.55 -16.58
C TYR A 182 9.59 10.01 -17.90
N PHE A 183 9.90 8.70 -17.92
CA PHE A 183 10.35 7.96 -19.10
C PHE A 183 11.68 8.41 -19.77
N PRO A 184 12.71 8.89 -19.06
CA PRO A 184 13.99 9.13 -19.72
C PRO A 184 14.62 7.82 -20.16
N VAL A 185 15.44 7.88 -21.20
CA VAL A 185 16.28 6.74 -21.59
C VAL A 185 17.64 6.84 -20.89
N PRO A 186 18.36 5.73 -20.68
CA PRO A 186 19.76 5.79 -20.28
C PRO A 186 20.60 6.66 -21.24
N PRO A 187 21.58 7.43 -20.78
CA PRO A 187 22.14 7.40 -19.43
C PRO A 187 21.49 8.34 -18.42
N VAL A 188 20.38 9.05 -18.75
CA VAL A 188 19.64 9.87 -17.78
C VAL A 188 19.00 8.98 -16.72
N ASP A 189 18.40 7.87 -17.12
CA ASP A 189 17.90 6.83 -16.23
C ASP A 189 19.07 5.95 -15.74
N HIS A 190 19.63 6.30 -14.61
CA HIS A 190 20.75 5.57 -14.00
C HIS A 190 20.34 4.23 -13.38
N TYR A 191 19.06 4.02 -13.09
CA TYR A 191 18.57 2.85 -12.36
C TYR A 191 17.84 1.83 -13.25
N ALA A 192 17.93 1.96 -14.59
CA ALA A 192 17.30 1.03 -15.52
C ALA A 192 17.71 -0.43 -15.23
N ASP A 193 19.02 -0.71 -15.17
CA ASP A 193 19.54 -2.06 -14.90
C ASP A 193 19.16 -2.58 -13.51
N LEU A 194 19.11 -1.70 -12.50
CA LEU A 194 18.67 -2.08 -11.15
C LEU A 194 17.17 -2.42 -11.14
N ARG A 195 16.33 -1.64 -11.83
CA ARG A 195 14.92 -1.99 -11.97
C ARG A 195 14.72 -3.30 -12.71
N ASP A 196 15.51 -3.56 -13.76
CA ASP A 196 15.49 -4.84 -14.49
C ASP A 196 15.87 -6.00 -13.58
N SER A 197 16.84 -5.82 -12.69
CA SER A 197 17.19 -6.82 -11.68
C SER A 197 16.04 -7.07 -10.71
N ILE A 198 15.37 -6.03 -10.22
CA ILE A 198 14.16 -6.15 -9.39
C ILE A 198 13.06 -6.91 -10.15
N VAL A 199 12.80 -6.56 -11.41
CA VAL A 199 11.80 -7.23 -12.26
C VAL A 199 12.11 -8.73 -12.40
N ARG A 200 13.38 -9.11 -12.60
CA ARG A 200 13.78 -10.52 -12.66
C ARG A 200 13.45 -11.25 -11.35
N ARG A 201 13.78 -10.65 -10.20
CA ARG A 201 13.45 -11.23 -8.89
C ARG A 201 11.95 -11.39 -8.69
N LEU A 202 11.16 -10.41 -9.12
CA LEU A 202 9.69 -10.48 -9.07
C LEU A 202 9.16 -11.63 -9.93
N VAL A 203 9.61 -11.74 -11.18
CA VAL A 203 9.21 -12.83 -12.09
C VAL A 203 9.60 -14.20 -11.53
N ASP A 204 10.82 -14.35 -11.02
CA ASP A 204 11.31 -15.59 -10.43
C ASP A 204 10.54 -15.95 -9.12
N SER A 205 9.92 -14.96 -8.48
CA SER A 205 9.03 -15.11 -7.31
C SER A 205 7.55 -15.29 -7.67
N GLY A 206 7.21 -15.46 -8.95
CA GLY A 206 5.87 -15.77 -9.43
C GLY A 206 5.00 -14.57 -9.83
N PHE A 207 5.57 -13.35 -9.90
CA PHE A 207 4.83 -12.19 -10.41
C PHE A 207 4.71 -12.20 -11.93
N THR A 208 3.56 -11.80 -12.43
CA THR A 208 3.40 -11.43 -13.84
C THR A 208 3.63 -9.94 -13.98
N VAL A 209 4.89 -9.54 -14.20
CA VAL A 209 5.26 -8.14 -14.38
C VAL A 209 4.88 -7.68 -15.77
N GLU A 210 4.31 -6.49 -15.90
CA GLU A 210 3.82 -5.92 -17.15
C GLU A 210 4.78 -4.85 -17.71
N ARG A 211 5.33 -3.99 -16.85
CA ARG A 211 6.30 -2.94 -17.22
C ARG A 211 7.01 -2.38 -16.01
N SER A 212 8.12 -1.69 -16.26
CA SER A 212 8.86 -0.90 -15.27
C SER A 212 9.38 0.38 -15.92
N HIS A 213 9.44 1.47 -15.16
CA HIS A 213 9.91 2.75 -15.66
C HIS A 213 10.37 3.69 -14.55
N HIS A 214 11.14 4.71 -14.95
CA HIS A 214 11.42 5.86 -14.10
C HIS A 214 10.18 6.75 -14.03
N GLU A 215 9.86 7.21 -12.83
CA GLU A 215 8.73 8.09 -12.55
C GLU A 215 9.11 9.59 -12.58
N VAL A 216 8.12 10.47 -12.33
CA VAL A 216 8.24 11.93 -12.52
C VAL A 216 9.28 12.58 -11.60
N GLY A 217 9.47 12.06 -10.37
CA GLY A 217 10.40 12.64 -9.40
C GLY A 217 11.86 12.46 -9.80
N THR A 218 12.69 13.44 -9.48
CA THR A 218 14.16 13.30 -9.53
C THR A 218 14.64 12.19 -8.59
N ALA A 219 15.90 11.87 -8.61
CA ALA A 219 16.56 11.00 -7.63
C ALA A 219 16.04 9.55 -7.57
N GLY A 220 15.63 8.99 -8.72
CA GLY A 220 15.36 7.57 -8.86
C GLY A 220 13.95 7.15 -8.43
N GLN A 221 12.94 8.02 -8.61
CA GLN A 221 11.56 7.55 -8.47
C GLN A 221 11.24 6.52 -9.54
N SER A 222 10.61 5.43 -9.13
CA SER A 222 10.38 4.25 -9.97
C SER A 222 9.00 3.66 -9.73
N GLU A 223 8.47 3.02 -10.78
CA GLU A 223 7.23 2.23 -10.73
C GLU A 223 7.42 0.92 -11.48
N ILE A 224 6.90 -0.17 -10.94
CA ILE A 224 6.88 -1.49 -11.56
C ILE A 224 5.46 -2.02 -11.47
N ASN A 225 4.80 -2.15 -12.62
CA ASN A 225 3.44 -2.66 -12.72
C ASN A 225 3.44 -4.17 -12.88
N TYR A 226 2.56 -4.83 -12.14
CA TYR A 226 2.31 -6.27 -12.23
C TYR A 226 0.83 -6.56 -12.20
N ARG A 227 0.47 -7.74 -12.65
CA ARG A 227 -0.93 -8.13 -12.84
C ARG A 227 -1.70 -8.15 -11.51
N PHE A 228 -2.95 -7.67 -11.55
CA PHE A 228 -3.90 -7.69 -10.45
C PHE A 228 -4.24 -9.12 -9.98
N SER A 229 -4.76 -9.23 -8.76
CA SER A 229 -5.24 -10.49 -8.18
C SER A 229 -6.45 -10.26 -7.26
N THR A 230 -6.95 -11.32 -6.61
CA THR A 230 -7.99 -11.20 -5.58
C THR A 230 -7.46 -10.40 -4.38
N LEU A 231 -8.33 -9.80 -3.60
CA LEU A 231 -8.00 -8.83 -2.56
C LEU A 231 -6.89 -9.32 -1.63
N LEU A 232 -7.03 -10.48 -1.00
CA LEU A 232 -6.05 -11.01 -0.06
C LEU A 232 -4.72 -11.34 -0.75
N HIS A 233 -4.79 -11.99 -1.92
CA HIS A 233 -3.58 -12.34 -2.67
C HIS A 233 -2.87 -11.10 -3.22
N ALA A 234 -3.59 -10.07 -3.68
CA ALA A 234 -3.00 -8.80 -4.10
C ALA A 234 -2.28 -8.08 -2.94
N ALA A 235 -2.84 -8.15 -1.72
CA ALA A 235 -2.21 -7.60 -0.53
C ALA A 235 -0.93 -8.39 -0.16
N ASP A 236 -0.96 -9.72 -0.19
CA ASP A 236 0.22 -10.58 0.00
C ASP A 236 1.31 -10.27 -1.04
N GLN A 237 0.92 -10.15 -2.30
CA GLN A 237 1.84 -9.78 -3.39
C GLN A 237 2.49 -8.41 -3.15
N LEU A 238 1.74 -7.41 -2.72
CA LEU A 238 2.30 -6.09 -2.48
C LEU A 238 3.28 -6.08 -1.31
N GLN A 239 3.06 -6.87 -0.26
CA GLN A 239 4.04 -7.05 0.81
C GLN A 239 5.32 -7.71 0.29
N LEU A 240 5.20 -8.75 -0.51
CA LEU A 240 6.33 -9.43 -1.14
C LEU A 240 7.05 -8.51 -2.14
N PHE A 241 6.32 -7.72 -2.91
CA PHE A 241 6.87 -6.68 -3.79
C PHE A 241 7.77 -5.70 -3.02
N LYS A 242 7.27 -5.12 -1.95
CA LYS A 242 8.05 -4.20 -1.09
C LYS A 242 9.30 -4.87 -0.52
N TYR A 243 9.19 -6.14 -0.12
CA TYR A 243 10.30 -6.93 0.37
C TYR A 243 11.37 -7.11 -0.71
N ILE A 244 11.00 -7.52 -1.92
CA ILE A 244 11.92 -7.75 -3.04
C ILE A 244 12.60 -6.43 -3.45
N VAL A 245 11.86 -5.34 -3.62
CA VAL A 245 12.40 -4.02 -3.97
C VAL A 245 13.46 -3.59 -2.97
N LYS A 246 13.17 -3.66 -1.66
CA LYS A 246 14.10 -3.24 -0.61
C LYS A 246 15.36 -4.11 -0.56
N ASN A 247 15.23 -5.43 -0.68
CA ASN A 247 16.38 -6.33 -0.61
C ASN A 247 17.25 -6.27 -1.86
N GLU A 248 16.66 -6.18 -3.05
CA GLU A 248 17.45 -6.09 -4.28
C GLU A 248 18.19 -4.74 -4.38
N THR A 249 17.56 -3.63 -3.99
CA THR A 249 18.25 -2.34 -3.88
C THR A 249 19.39 -2.37 -2.86
N TRP A 250 19.16 -3.02 -1.70
CA TRP A 250 20.20 -3.20 -0.69
C TRP A 250 21.39 -4.03 -1.21
N ALA A 251 21.12 -5.12 -1.94
CA ALA A 251 22.16 -5.96 -2.54
C ALA A 251 23.03 -5.19 -3.56
N HIS A 252 22.49 -4.12 -4.16
CA HIS A 252 23.19 -3.23 -5.07
C HIS A 252 23.81 -2.00 -4.39
N GLY A 253 23.90 -1.98 -3.06
CA GLY A 253 24.52 -0.88 -2.28
C GLY A 253 23.71 0.42 -2.30
N LYS A 254 22.39 0.32 -2.52
CA LYS A 254 21.43 1.44 -2.52
C LYS A 254 20.32 1.19 -1.52
N THR A 255 19.39 2.13 -1.42
CA THR A 255 18.23 1.98 -0.52
C THR A 255 16.95 2.42 -1.23
N ALA A 256 15.86 1.71 -1.00
CA ALA A 256 14.54 2.08 -1.52
C ALA A 256 13.62 2.52 -0.38
N THR A 257 12.79 3.52 -0.66
CA THR A 257 11.75 3.98 0.26
C THR A 257 10.38 4.05 -0.40
N PHE A 258 9.38 3.61 0.34
CA PHE A 258 7.97 3.77 0.02
C PHE A 258 7.33 4.94 0.79
N MET A 259 8.12 5.90 1.27
CA MET A 259 7.59 7.14 1.85
C MET A 259 6.75 7.89 0.81
N PRO A 260 5.56 8.37 1.20
CA PRO A 260 4.69 9.14 0.28
C PRO A 260 5.31 10.43 -0.24
N LYS A 261 6.14 11.11 0.56
CA LYS A 261 6.79 12.37 0.21
C LYS A 261 8.18 12.48 0.85
N PRO A 262 9.21 11.85 0.27
CA PRO A 262 10.56 11.91 0.81
C PRO A 262 11.30 13.20 0.47
N LEU A 263 10.93 13.90 -0.63
CA LEU A 263 11.59 15.11 -1.12
C LEU A 263 10.64 16.31 -1.13
N PHE A 264 11.11 17.44 -0.60
CA PHE A 264 10.41 18.72 -0.73
C PHE A 264 10.52 19.24 -2.17
N GLY A 265 9.44 19.81 -2.69
CA GLY A 265 9.44 20.45 -4.03
C GLY A 265 9.38 19.49 -5.23
N ASP A 266 9.36 18.19 -5.00
CA ASP A 266 9.25 17.18 -6.07
C ASP A 266 7.99 16.31 -5.91
N ASN A 267 7.72 15.40 -6.84
CA ASN A 267 6.56 14.52 -6.78
C ASN A 267 6.62 13.56 -5.59
N GLY A 268 5.46 13.26 -5.01
CA GLY A 268 5.29 12.19 -4.03
C GLY A 268 5.07 10.83 -4.71
N SER A 269 5.12 9.76 -3.91
CA SER A 269 4.82 8.40 -4.35
C SER A 269 3.38 8.02 -4.02
N GLY A 270 2.62 7.68 -5.04
CA GLY A 270 1.26 7.15 -4.94
C GLY A 270 1.20 5.62 -4.90
N MET A 271 0.03 5.12 -4.56
CA MET A 271 -0.34 3.72 -4.73
C MET A 271 -1.73 3.68 -5.36
N HIS A 272 -1.81 4.02 -6.64
CA HIS A 272 -3.08 3.99 -7.35
C HIS A 272 -3.65 2.57 -7.34
N THR A 273 -4.87 2.43 -6.87
CA THR A 273 -5.45 1.10 -6.66
C THR A 273 -6.62 0.88 -7.60
N HIS A 274 -6.39 0.00 -8.57
CA HIS A 274 -7.41 -0.48 -9.50
C HIS A 274 -8.29 -1.51 -8.81
N GLN A 275 -9.60 -1.41 -9.03
CA GLN A 275 -10.59 -2.25 -8.36
C GLN A 275 -11.71 -2.65 -9.32
N SER A 276 -12.18 -3.89 -9.22
CA SER A 276 -13.38 -4.36 -9.92
C SER A 276 -14.04 -5.50 -9.15
N LEU A 277 -15.37 -5.61 -9.27
CA LEU A 277 -16.17 -6.69 -8.68
C LEU A 277 -16.68 -7.65 -9.76
N TRP A 278 -16.71 -8.92 -9.42
CA TRP A 278 -17.13 -9.99 -10.32
C TRP A 278 -18.09 -10.96 -9.61
N LEU A 279 -18.99 -11.56 -10.38
CA LEU A 279 -19.90 -12.59 -9.91
C LEU A 279 -19.94 -13.74 -10.92
N ASN A 280 -19.65 -14.96 -10.48
CA ASN A 280 -19.62 -16.17 -11.31
C ASN A 280 -18.70 -16.02 -12.56
N GLY A 281 -17.59 -15.31 -12.42
CA GLY A 281 -16.63 -15.07 -13.50
C GLY A 281 -17.02 -13.98 -14.49
N GLU A 282 -18.10 -13.23 -14.24
CA GLU A 282 -18.55 -12.11 -15.05
C GLU A 282 -18.30 -10.76 -14.36
N PRO A 283 -17.79 -9.74 -15.10
CA PRO A 283 -17.51 -8.42 -14.54
C PRO A 283 -18.79 -7.62 -14.30
N LEU A 284 -18.87 -6.93 -13.16
CA LEU A 284 -20.06 -6.18 -12.76
C LEU A 284 -19.99 -4.68 -13.07
N PHE A 285 -18.81 -4.17 -13.47
CA PHE A 285 -18.58 -2.73 -13.59
C PHE A 285 -18.80 -2.16 -14.99
N TYR A 286 -19.16 -3.00 -15.98
CA TYR A 286 -19.34 -2.58 -17.36
C TYR A 286 -20.81 -2.43 -17.74
N ASP A 287 -21.15 -1.31 -18.39
CA ASP A 287 -22.38 -1.06 -19.11
C ASP A 287 -22.07 -0.18 -20.33
N GLU A 288 -22.33 -0.67 -21.53
CA GLU A 288 -22.05 0.05 -22.79
C GLU A 288 -22.73 1.44 -22.86
N THR A 289 -23.88 1.58 -22.21
CA THR A 289 -24.70 2.79 -22.26
C THR A 289 -24.34 3.83 -21.18
N GLY A 290 -23.59 3.42 -20.16
CA GLY A 290 -23.22 4.27 -19.04
C GLY A 290 -22.07 5.24 -19.36
N TYR A 291 -21.95 6.31 -18.56
CA TYR A 291 -20.81 7.21 -18.63
C TYR A 291 -19.49 6.43 -18.54
N ALA A 292 -18.59 6.68 -19.48
CA ALA A 292 -17.30 5.98 -19.57
C ALA A 292 -17.42 4.44 -19.61
N GLY A 293 -18.58 3.88 -19.97
CA GLY A 293 -18.85 2.45 -19.97
C GLY A 293 -19.00 1.85 -18.56
N LEU A 294 -19.45 2.64 -17.59
CA LEU A 294 -19.69 2.19 -16.22
C LEU A 294 -21.13 1.72 -16.03
N SER A 295 -21.31 0.61 -15.33
CA SER A 295 -22.60 0.20 -14.79
C SER A 295 -23.03 1.09 -13.61
N ASP A 296 -24.31 1.06 -13.26
CA ASP A 296 -24.83 1.70 -12.06
C ASP A 296 -24.09 1.21 -10.81
N MET A 297 -23.80 -0.09 -10.74
CA MET A 297 -23.05 -0.68 -9.62
C MET A 297 -21.66 -0.06 -9.49
N ALA A 298 -20.93 0.12 -10.59
CA ALA A 298 -19.63 0.78 -10.57
C ALA A 298 -19.74 2.25 -10.14
N ARG A 299 -20.79 2.94 -10.59
CA ARG A 299 -21.06 4.33 -10.20
C ARG A 299 -21.34 4.45 -8.70
N TRP A 300 -22.18 3.59 -8.13
CA TRP A 300 -22.43 3.57 -6.69
C TRP A 300 -21.20 3.16 -5.88
N TYR A 301 -20.38 2.24 -6.40
CA TYR A 301 -19.10 1.88 -5.79
C TYR A 301 -18.18 3.12 -5.67
N ILE A 302 -18.07 3.91 -6.74
CA ILE A 302 -17.37 5.20 -6.73
C ILE A 302 -18.01 6.15 -5.71
N GLY A 303 -19.34 6.20 -5.66
CA GLY A 303 -20.09 7.00 -4.68
C GLY A 303 -19.69 6.68 -3.26
N GLY A 304 -19.59 5.39 -2.92
CA GLY A 304 -19.11 4.93 -1.61
C GLY A 304 -17.67 5.34 -1.31
N LEU A 305 -16.75 5.13 -2.27
CA LEU A 305 -15.35 5.54 -2.11
C LEU A 305 -15.21 7.04 -1.84
N LEU A 306 -15.93 7.88 -2.57
CA LEU A 306 -15.85 9.33 -2.41
C LEU A 306 -16.57 9.83 -1.14
N HIS A 307 -17.68 9.19 -0.77
CA HIS A 307 -18.45 9.52 0.43
C HIS A 307 -17.64 9.28 1.70
N HIS A 308 -17.06 8.09 1.80
CA HIS A 308 -16.25 7.66 2.95
C HIS A 308 -14.78 8.07 2.86
N ALA A 309 -14.34 8.76 1.79
CA ALA A 309 -12.94 9.14 1.63
C ALA A 309 -12.34 9.83 2.88
N PRO A 310 -13.04 10.75 3.59
CA PRO A 310 -12.48 11.37 4.78
C PRO A 310 -12.08 10.40 5.89
N SER A 311 -12.84 9.33 6.12
CA SER A 311 -12.54 8.27 7.09
C SER A 311 -11.66 7.17 6.50
N LEU A 312 -11.87 6.83 5.23
CA LEU A 312 -11.13 5.81 4.49
C LEU A 312 -9.61 6.09 4.44
N LEU A 313 -9.24 7.38 4.36
CA LEU A 313 -7.85 7.80 4.33
C LEU A 313 -7.06 7.40 5.59
N ALA A 314 -7.72 7.10 6.70
CA ALA A 314 -7.06 6.56 7.88
C ALA A 314 -6.31 5.24 7.60
N PHE A 315 -6.77 4.46 6.62
CA PHE A 315 -6.16 3.20 6.20
C PHE A 315 -5.38 3.30 4.89
N THR A 316 -5.80 4.16 3.96
CA THR A 316 -5.14 4.30 2.65
C THR A 316 -3.99 5.31 2.65
N ASN A 317 -3.99 6.27 3.57
CA ASN A 317 -3.01 7.35 3.73
C ASN A 317 -2.66 7.55 5.21
N PRO A 318 -2.09 6.53 5.87
CA PRO A 318 -2.11 6.41 7.32
C PRO A 318 -0.97 7.14 8.04
N THR A 319 -0.18 7.97 7.35
CA THR A 319 0.96 8.64 7.96
C THR A 319 0.87 10.16 7.85
N ILE A 320 1.58 10.88 8.72
CA ILE A 320 1.72 12.34 8.59
C ILE A 320 2.38 12.69 7.25
N ASN A 321 3.28 11.85 6.77
CA ASN A 321 3.96 12.05 5.48
C ASN A 321 2.99 11.91 4.30
N SER A 322 1.90 11.15 4.42
CA SER A 322 0.82 11.07 3.45
C SER A 322 0.24 12.44 3.10
N TYR A 323 0.06 13.31 4.11
CA TYR A 323 -0.51 14.66 3.95
C TYR A 323 0.52 15.70 3.50
N ARG A 324 1.78 15.34 3.37
CA ARG A 324 2.79 16.12 2.64
C ARG A 324 2.75 15.81 1.13
N ARG A 325 2.25 14.63 0.75
CA ARG A 325 1.94 14.27 -0.64
C ARG A 325 0.59 14.85 -1.09
N LEU A 326 -0.46 14.71 -0.27
CA LEU A 326 -1.82 15.14 -0.60
C LEU A 326 -1.96 16.67 -0.46
N VAL A 327 -1.26 17.41 -1.32
CA VAL A 327 -1.31 18.87 -1.41
C VAL A 327 -1.57 19.29 -2.86
N PRO A 328 -2.33 20.37 -3.10
CA PRO A 328 -2.57 20.85 -4.45
C PRO A 328 -1.26 21.20 -5.20
N GLY A 329 -1.23 20.98 -6.51
CA GLY A 329 -0.12 21.41 -7.38
C GLY A 329 1.04 20.41 -7.54
N PHE A 330 0.94 19.18 -6.99
CA PHE A 330 1.95 18.12 -7.12
C PHE A 330 1.38 16.82 -7.71
N GLU A 331 0.44 16.94 -8.64
CA GLU A 331 -0.30 15.82 -9.25
C GLU A 331 -1.02 14.92 -8.23
N ALA A 332 -1.20 15.42 -7.00
CA ALA A 332 -1.89 14.70 -5.95
C ALA A 332 -3.41 14.84 -6.11
N PRO A 333 -4.17 13.72 -6.04
CA PRO A 333 -5.61 13.72 -6.22
C PRO A 333 -6.31 14.12 -4.92
N VAL A 334 -6.46 15.42 -4.68
CA VAL A 334 -7.08 15.95 -3.44
C VAL A 334 -8.58 16.22 -3.58
N ASN A 335 -9.11 16.28 -4.80
CA ASN A 335 -10.51 16.63 -5.07
C ASN A 335 -11.40 15.39 -5.14
N LEU A 336 -12.45 15.33 -4.34
CA LEU A 336 -13.39 14.21 -4.22
C LEU A 336 -14.35 14.14 -5.40
N VAL A 337 -13.79 13.91 -6.58
CA VAL A 337 -14.49 13.76 -7.85
C VAL A 337 -14.02 12.54 -8.60
N TYR A 338 -14.78 12.15 -9.62
CA TYR A 338 -14.35 11.11 -10.55
C TYR A 338 -14.38 11.62 -12.00
N SER A 339 -13.60 10.99 -12.85
CA SER A 339 -13.49 11.37 -14.25
C SER A 339 -12.95 10.25 -15.13
N GLN A 340 -13.35 10.26 -16.40
CA GLN A 340 -12.66 9.50 -17.44
C GLN A 340 -11.40 10.28 -17.87
N ARG A 341 -10.23 9.61 -17.85
CA ARG A 341 -8.91 10.15 -18.28
C ARG A 341 -8.24 11.16 -17.34
N ASN A 342 -8.97 11.98 -16.62
CA ASN A 342 -8.41 13.06 -15.82
C ASN A 342 -7.63 12.53 -14.62
N ARG A 343 -6.32 12.82 -14.56
CA ARG A 343 -5.42 12.38 -13.48
C ARG A 343 -5.50 13.23 -12.21
N SER A 344 -6.17 14.38 -12.25
CA SER A 344 -6.36 15.24 -11.08
C SER A 344 -7.54 14.82 -10.20
N ALA A 345 -8.39 13.88 -10.66
CA ALA A 345 -9.52 13.34 -9.91
C ALA A 345 -9.08 12.25 -8.92
N CYS A 346 -9.73 12.18 -7.74
CA CYS A 346 -9.52 11.10 -6.77
C CYS A 346 -9.82 9.72 -7.34
N THR A 347 -10.84 9.62 -8.18
CA THR A 347 -11.17 8.36 -8.88
C THR A 347 -11.12 8.58 -10.38
N ARG A 348 -10.28 7.80 -11.05
CA ARG A 348 -10.17 7.78 -12.51
C ARG A 348 -10.78 6.51 -13.07
N ILE A 349 -11.41 6.64 -14.24
CA ILE A 349 -11.89 5.50 -15.02
C ILE A 349 -10.93 5.32 -16.19
N PRO A 350 -10.09 4.27 -16.16
CA PRO A 350 -9.16 4.00 -17.26
C PRO A 350 -9.90 3.74 -18.57
N VAL A 351 -9.33 4.22 -19.69
CA VAL A 351 -9.85 3.90 -21.01
C VAL A 351 -9.46 2.46 -21.36
N THR A 352 -10.43 1.58 -21.46
CA THR A 352 -10.23 0.14 -21.67
C THR A 352 -10.86 -0.38 -22.97
N GLY A 353 -11.30 0.53 -23.85
CA GLY A 353 -12.09 0.16 -25.01
C GLY A 353 -13.43 -0.50 -24.63
N SER A 354 -13.93 -1.39 -25.50
CA SER A 354 -15.20 -2.08 -25.31
C SER A 354 -15.09 -3.45 -24.64
N ASN A 355 -13.91 -3.78 -24.04
CA ASN A 355 -13.75 -5.05 -23.34
C ASN A 355 -14.37 -4.99 -21.94
N PRO A 356 -15.49 -5.66 -21.66
CA PRO A 356 -16.14 -5.64 -20.35
C PRO A 356 -15.21 -6.09 -19.20
N LYS A 357 -14.34 -7.08 -19.47
CA LYS A 357 -13.42 -7.67 -18.48
C LYS A 357 -12.29 -6.72 -18.08
N ALA A 358 -12.05 -5.67 -18.82
CA ALA A 358 -11.04 -4.66 -18.52
C ALA A 358 -11.59 -3.47 -17.73
N LYS A 359 -12.94 -3.36 -17.59
CA LYS A 359 -13.58 -2.25 -16.89
C LYS A 359 -13.30 -2.28 -15.39
N ARG A 360 -12.76 -1.18 -14.87
CA ARG A 360 -12.36 -1.02 -13.49
C ARG A 360 -12.39 0.44 -13.08
N VAL A 361 -12.36 0.70 -11.80
CA VAL A 361 -12.14 2.03 -11.22
C VAL A 361 -10.72 2.10 -10.64
N GLU A 362 -10.10 3.26 -10.70
CA GLU A 362 -8.78 3.54 -10.15
C GLU A 362 -8.93 4.61 -9.07
N PHE A 363 -8.77 4.22 -7.81
CA PHE A 363 -8.72 5.15 -6.69
C PHE A 363 -7.27 5.59 -6.50
N ARG A 364 -7.01 6.89 -6.72
CA ARG A 364 -5.66 7.44 -6.86
C ARG A 364 -5.09 8.05 -5.58
N VAL A 365 -5.94 8.20 -4.56
CA VAL A 365 -5.57 8.82 -3.29
C VAL A 365 -4.56 8.00 -2.48
N PRO A 366 -4.68 6.65 -2.38
CA PRO A 366 -3.81 5.84 -1.55
C PRO A 366 -2.33 6.06 -1.82
N ASP A 367 -1.51 5.84 -0.81
CA ASP A 367 -0.06 5.85 -0.92
C ASP A 367 0.58 4.56 -0.37
N PRO A 368 1.84 4.27 -0.75
CA PRO A 368 2.45 2.99 -0.45
C PRO A 368 2.87 2.81 1.03
N SER A 369 2.66 3.80 1.91
CA SER A 369 2.85 3.62 3.36
C SER A 369 1.71 2.85 4.03
N ALA A 370 0.61 2.62 3.32
CA ALA A 370 -0.56 1.93 3.82
C ALA A 370 -0.27 0.49 4.27
N ASN A 371 -0.97 0.06 5.33
CA ASN A 371 -1.17 -1.36 5.58
C ASN A 371 -2.12 -1.90 4.51
N VAL A 372 -1.59 -2.67 3.58
CA VAL A 372 -2.30 -3.05 2.36
C VAL A 372 -3.52 -3.93 2.61
N TYR A 373 -3.46 -4.78 3.63
CA TYR A 373 -4.59 -5.63 4.02
C TYR A 373 -5.77 -4.79 4.51
N LEU A 374 -5.51 -3.81 5.38
CA LEU A 374 -6.52 -2.89 5.88
C LEU A 374 -7.01 -1.95 4.80
N ALA A 375 -6.10 -1.40 3.99
CA ALA A 375 -6.44 -0.44 2.94
C ALA A 375 -7.35 -1.05 1.87
N PHE A 376 -7.02 -2.25 1.35
CA PHE A 376 -7.83 -2.90 0.33
C PHE A 376 -9.19 -3.32 0.89
N SER A 377 -9.22 -3.84 2.12
CA SER A 377 -10.47 -4.18 2.80
C SER A 377 -11.36 -2.96 3.00
N ALA A 378 -10.81 -1.87 3.51
CA ALA A 378 -11.57 -0.63 3.75
C ALA A 378 -12.11 -0.02 2.45
N MET A 379 -11.33 0.00 1.36
CA MET A 379 -11.80 0.46 0.05
C MET A 379 -12.95 -0.40 -0.47
N MET A 380 -12.86 -1.73 -0.37
CA MET A 380 -13.94 -2.62 -0.77
C MET A 380 -15.20 -2.39 0.07
N MET A 381 -15.06 -2.26 1.40
CA MET A 381 -16.18 -2.02 2.30
C MET A 381 -16.88 -0.69 2.00
N ALA A 382 -16.12 0.38 1.75
CA ALA A 382 -16.67 1.68 1.33
C ALA A 382 -17.44 1.58 0.00
N GLY A 383 -16.88 0.86 -0.98
CA GLY A 383 -17.54 0.62 -2.26
C GLY A 383 -18.81 -0.22 -2.13
N LEU A 384 -18.81 -1.24 -1.25
CA LEU A 384 -19.98 -2.09 -1.00
C LEU A 384 -21.10 -1.32 -0.31
N ASP A 385 -20.77 -0.45 0.65
CA ASP A 385 -21.77 0.44 1.25
C ASP A 385 -22.37 1.37 0.19
N GLY A 386 -21.52 1.92 -0.69
CA GLY A 386 -21.99 2.71 -1.83
C GLY A 386 -23.01 1.98 -2.70
N ILE A 387 -22.77 0.69 -3.00
CA ILE A 387 -23.70 -0.15 -3.78
C ILE A 387 -25.00 -0.41 -3.00
N LYS A 388 -24.89 -0.82 -1.74
CA LYS A 388 -26.07 -1.15 -0.90
C LYS A 388 -26.97 0.06 -0.69
N SER A 389 -26.36 1.21 -0.40
CA SER A 389 -27.04 2.47 -0.10
C SER A 389 -27.36 3.28 -1.36
N LYS A 390 -26.92 2.80 -2.54
CA LYS A 390 -27.04 3.48 -3.85
C LYS A 390 -26.53 4.92 -3.78
N ILE A 391 -25.33 5.11 -3.21
CA ILE A 391 -24.73 6.42 -3.05
C ILE A 391 -24.32 6.96 -4.42
N GLU A 392 -25.01 8.01 -4.89
CA GLU A 392 -24.67 8.66 -6.16
C GLU A 392 -23.41 9.52 -5.97
N PRO A 393 -22.36 9.31 -6.78
CA PRO A 393 -21.22 10.23 -6.78
C PRO A 393 -21.63 11.60 -7.35
N PRO A 394 -20.85 12.67 -7.08
CA PRO A 394 -21.03 13.93 -7.78
C PRO A 394 -20.91 13.76 -9.30
N ALA A 395 -21.37 14.74 -10.07
CA ALA A 395 -21.19 14.69 -11.53
C ALA A 395 -19.70 14.55 -11.91
N PRO A 396 -19.36 13.77 -12.95
CA PRO A 396 -18.00 13.62 -13.38
C PRO A 396 -17.41 14.95 -13.88
N ILE A 397 -16.13 15.20 -13.60
CA ILE A 397 -15.43 16.42 -14.03
C ILE A 397 -14.28 16.04 -14.97
N ASP A 398 -14.47 16.26 -16.26
CA ASP A 398 -13.49 15.94 -17.31
C ASP A 398 -12.54 17.11 -17.64
N LYS A 399 -12.60 18.20 -16.86
CA LYS A 399 -11.68 19.36 -16.96
C LYS A 399 -10.45 19.13 -16.07
N ASP A 400 -9.33 19.77 -16.42
CA ASP A 400 -8.18 19.83 -15.55
C ASP A 400 -8.51 20.65 -14.29
N LEU A 401 -8.50 19.97 -13.13
CA LEU A 401 -8.85 20.58 -11.86
C LEU A 401 -7.76 21.52 -11.32
N TYR A 402 -6.52 21.39 -11.80
CA TYR A 402 -5.44 22.27 -11.35
C TYR A 402 -5.54 23.68 -11.97
N ASP A 403 -6.15 23.79 -13.15
CA ASP A 403 -6.30 25.04 -13.92
C ASP A 403 -7.72 25.63 -13.82
N LEU A 404 -8.62 25.05 -13.02
CA LEU A 404 -9.97 25.59 -12.83
C LEU A 404 -9.92 26.93 -12.09
N PRO A 405 -10.60 27.99 -12.63
CA PRO A 405 -10.75 29.24 -11.91
C PRO A 405 -11.61 29.03 -10.63
N PRO A 406 -11.36 29.82 -9.56
CA PRO A 406 -12.04 29.63 -8.26
C PRO A 406 -13.57 29.59 -8.34
N GLU A 407 -14.18 30.35 -9.27
CA GLU A 407 -15.61 30.38 -9.51
C GLU A 407 -16.18 29.10 -10.13
N GLU A 408 -15.35 28.26 -10.75
CA GLU A 408 -15.75 26.95 -11.30
C GLU A 408 -15.53 25.78 -10.32
N TRP A 409 -14.87 26.02 -9.18
CA TRP A 409 -14.66 24.98 -8.15
C TRP A 409 -15.99 24.54 -7.52
N GLY A 410 -16.99 25.42 -7.46
CA GLY A 410 -18.31 25.10 -6.90
C GLY A 410 -18.23 24.45 -5.52
N ASP A 411 -19.02 23.40 -5.32
CA ASP A 411 -19.06 22.60 -4.08
C ASP A 411 -18.11 21.41 -4.07
N VAL A 412 -17.00 21.43 -4.84
CA VAL A 412 -16.05 20.33 -4.90
C VAL A 412 -15.39 20.16 -3.54
N LYS A 413 -15.71 19.05 -2.87
CA LYS A 413 -15.09 18.68 -1.59
C LYS A 413 -13.67 18.19 -1.82
N GLN A 414 -12.82 18.41 -0.82
CA GLN A 414 -11.44 17.91 -0.81
C GLN A 414 -11.23 16.90 0.32
N VAL A 415 -10.21 16.07 0.17
CA VAL A 415 -9.76 15.19 1.24
C VAL A 415 -9.26 16.01 2.44
N PRO A 416 -9.35 15.50 3.69
CA PRO A 416 -8.79 16.17 4.85
C PRO A 416 -7.29 16.42 4.71
N GLY A 417 -6.81 17.55 5.19
CA GLY A 417 -5.41 18.00 5.02
C GLY A 417 -4.43 17.48 6.07
N SER A 418 -4.85 16.60 7.00
CA SER A 418 -3.98 16.08 8.05
C SER A 418 -4.42 14.70 8.55
N LEU A 419 -3.46 13.93 9.07
CA LEU A 419 -3.76 12.65 9.70
C LEU A 419 -4.72 12.83 10.89
N SER A 420 -4.56 13.88 11.71
CA SER A 420 -5.47 14.14 12.83
C SER A 420 -6.92 14.29 12.37
N ALA A 421 -7.17 15.11 11.35
CA ALA A 421 -8.52 15.32 10.81
C ALA A 421 -9.12 14.03 10.21
N VAL A 422 -8.30 13.19 9.63
CA VAL A 422 -8.72 11.89 9.09
C VAL A 422 -9.07 10.90 10.21
N LEU A 423 -8.30 10.89 11.30
CA LEU A 423 -8.63 10.06 12.46
C LEU A 423 -9.92 10.52 13.16
N ASP A 424 -10.16 11.84 13.22
CA ASP A 424 -11.44 12.39 13.71
C ASP A 424 -12.60 11.99 12.79
N SER A 425 -12.38 11.96 11.48
CA SER A 425 -13.36 11.48 10.50
C SER A 425 -13.65 9.99 10.67
N LEU A 426 -12.61 9.16 10.92
CA LEU A 426 -12.79 7.72 11.16
C LEU A 426 -13.58 7.46 12.46
N GLU A 427 -13.35 8.26 13.50
CA GLU A 427 -14.11 8.16 14.74
C GLU A 427 -15.60 8.45 14.53
N ALA A 428 -15.94 9.37 13.62
CA ALA A 428 -17.30 9.78 13.31
C ALA A 428 -17.99 8.92 12.23
N ASP A 429 -17.23 8.30 11.32
CA ASP A 429 -17.75 7.56 10.17
C ASP A 429 -16.95 6.25 9.98
N HIS A 430 -17.40 5.17 10.62
CA HIS A 430 -16.79 3.85 10.52
C HIS A 430 -17.81 2.69 10.47
N ASP A 431 -19.09 2.94 10.53
CA ASP A 431 -20.14 1.90 10.57
C ASP A 431 -20.04 0.98 9.33
N TYR A 432 -19.73 1.53 8.17
CA TYR A 432 -19.55 0.77 6.93
C TYR A 432 -18.44 -0.29 7.01
N LEU A 433 -17.44 -0.08 7.87
CA LEU A 433 -16.32 -1.02 8.08
C LEU A 433 -16.72 -2.20 8.97
N LEU A 434 -17.72 -1.99 9.85
CA LEU A 434 -18.17 -2.99 10.83
C LEU A 434 -19.08 -4.05 10.21
N ASP A 435 -19.62 -3.79 9.03
CA ASP A 435 -20.51 -4.73 8.34
C ASP A 435 -19.85 -6.11 8.22
N GLY A 436 -20.63 -7.16 8.55
CA GLY A 436 -20.15 -8.55 8.54
C GLY A 436 -19.02 -8.86 9.52
N GLY A 437 -18.71 -7.96 10.45
CA GLY A 437 -17.60 -8.13 11.39
C GLY A 437 -16.22 -8.09 10.73
N VAL A 438 -16.09 -7.47 9.56
CA VAL A 438 -14.83 -7.36 8.82
C VAL A 438 -13.82 -6.58 9.63
N PHE A 439 -14.12 -5.33 9.96
CA PHE A 439 -13.42 -4.60 11.01
C PHE A 439 -14.17 -4.77 12.33
N THR A 440 -13.50 -4.49 13.42
CA THR A 440 -14.12 -4.52 14.77
C THR A 440 -13.95 -3.15 15.45
N PRO A 441 -14.86 -2.78 16.37
CA PRO A 441 -14.67 -1.55 17.15
C PRO A 441 -13.33 -1.50 17.89
N ASP A 442 -12.86 -2.64 18.38
CA ASP A 442 -11.54 -2.81 19.01
C ASP A 442 -10.38 -2.45 18.08
N LEU A 443 -10.40 -2.97 16.84
CA LEU A 443 -9.37 -2.64 15.85
C LEU A 443 -9.39 -1.14 15.51
N ILE A 444 -10.57 -0.54 15.31
CA ILE A 444 -10.72 0.87 14.94
C ILE A 444 -10.22 1.78 16.08
N SER A 445 -10.66 1.54 17.32
CA SER A 445 -10.21 2.32 18.48
C SER A 445 -8.70 2.20 18.69
N THR A 446 -8.17 0.97 18.64
CA THR A 446 -6.72 0.74 18.75
C THR A 446 -5.94 1.44 17.66
N TRP A 447 -6.43 1.43 16.42
CA TRP A 447 -5.80 2.14 15.31
C TRP A 447 -5.72 3.64 15.55
N ILE A 448 -6.84 4.26 15.94
CA ILE A 448 -6.92 5.69 16.22
C ILE A 448 -5.97 6.08 17.35
N ASP A 449 -6.02 5.36 18.48
CA ASP A 449 -5.18 5.64 19.65
C ASP A 449 -3.71 5.45 19.34
N TRP A 450 -3.36 4.35 18.64
CA TRP A 450 -1.98 4.08 18.25
C TRP A 450 -1.42 5.16 17.33
N LYS A 451 -2.18 5.59 16.33
CA LYS A 451 -1.78 6.64 15.38
C LYS A 451 -1.62 8.00 16.06
N ARG A 452 -2.54 8.37 16.95
CA ARG A 452 -2.42 9.61 17.72
C ARG A 452 -1.17 9.60 18.59
N ALA A 453 -0.96 8.54 19.38
CA ALA A 453 0.14 8.46 20.34
C ALA A 453 1.52 8.29 19.69
N ASN A 454 1.63 7.53 18.58
CA ASN A 454 2.92 7.16 18.01
C ASN A 454 3.31 7.97 16.77
N GLU A 455 2.39 8.67 16.12
CA GLU A 455 2.67 9.46 14.93
C GLU A 455 2.28 10.95 15.08
N VAL A 456 1.02 11.26 15.42
CA VAL A 456 0.56 12.65 15.47
C VAL A 456 1.28 13.44 16.55
N ASP A 457 1.22 12.98 17.81
CA ASP A 457 1.81 13.69 18.94
C ASP A 457 3.33 13.80 18.86
N PRO A 458 4.10 12.73 18.55
CA PRO A 458 5.53 12.85 18.42
C PRO A 458 6.02 13.86 17.38
N VAL A 459 5.31 14.00 16.26
CA VAL A 459 5.68 14.98 15.21
C VAL A 459 5.27 16.39 15.63
N ARG A 460 4.06 16.55 16.19
CA ARG A 460 3.54 17.86 16.66
C ARG A 460 4.40 18.50 17.73
N LEU A 461 5.05 17.70 18.58
CA LEU A 461 5.87 18.18 19.70
C LEU A 461 7.30 18.55 19.29
N ARG A 462 7.73 18.27 18.06
CA ARG A 462 9.10 18.51 17.61
C ARG A 462 9.16 19.72 16.68
N PRO A 463 9.98 20.74 17.00
CA PRO A 463 10.26 21.81 16.07
C PRO A 463 11.03 21.27 14.86
N THR A 464 10.75 21.82 13.69
CA THR A 464 11.42 21.48 12.44
C THR A 464 12.47 22.54 12.06
N PRO A 465 13.50 22.21 11.28
CA PRO A 465 14.48 23.20 10.81
C PRO A 465 13.83 24.38 10.08
N HIS A 466 12.70 24.16 9.40
CA HIS A 466 11.98 25.21 8.69
C HIS A 466 11.37 26.26 9.62
N GLU A 467 10.89 25.85 10.81
CA GLU A 467 10.37 26.78 11.82
C GLU A 467 11.46 27.72 12.33
N PHE A 468 12.70 27.22 12.48
CA PHE A 468 13.83 28.08 12.82
C PHE A 468 14.12 29.14 11.74
N ALA A 469 14.00 28.75 10.45
CA ALA A 469 14.17 29.70 9.36
C ALA A 469 13.07 30.78 9.34
N MET A 470 11.84 30.45 9.80
CA MET A 470 10.71 31.39 9.81
C MET A 470 10.62 32.23 11.07
N TYR A 471 10.95 31.67 12.24
CA TYR A 471 10.55 32.26 13.51
C TYR A 471 11.70 32.52 14.48
N PHE A 472 12.97 32.26 14.11
CA PHE A 472 14.10 32.39 15.04
C PHE A 472 14.25 33.79 15.59
N ASP A 473 13.86 34.80 14.85
CA ASP A 473 14.00 36.22 15.22
C ASP A 473 12.60 36.88 15.32
N CYS A 474 11.62 36.21 15.92
CA CYS A 474 10.32 36.79 16.20
C CYS A 474 10.20 37.36 17.62
#